data_fe070de5f78b29d681e1b0e5a1cb0c30
#
_entry.id   fe070de5f78b29d681e1b0e5a1cb0c30
#
_cell.length_a   1.000
_cell.length_b   1.000
_cell.length_c   1.000
_cell.angle_alpha   90.00
_cell.angle_beta   90.00
_cell.angle_gamma   90.00
#
_symmetry.space_group_name_H-M   'P 1'
#
loop_
_entity.id
_entity.type
_entity.pdbx_description
1 polymer ?
#
loop_
_entity_poly.entity_id
_entity_poly.type
_entity_poly.pdbx_seq_one_letter_code
_entity_poly.pdbx_strand_id
1 'polypeptide(L)'
;DKSNEWRDLINAYFGVTLTLDGSQNIINLLQVFGTVLDANGNVDVISSFNQHRTKVITYYATLNPQADKKELEMLGNLITDFYVERRMWSLSPKDNPQDLRVIGLRDEDYPILEDFQTFLETRNMLTRNMTQPAVERLDNILSTISSLIQNHGDMVNGVTTMPDLSGERLIRFDTSGLSRLEDDLYNAQYFTILSLMESYITINGTQQRDRIKHGEVSTQANTNGNPPKYFWWIQDEADDIFNAKHSLGITFGDNMMAQHGKDFFGMFAIFPGLKNVVPTGNASDTEASRAASSFFGRFPKQIIGRLSKTDTTRLRSVVSETNITDGQLQALQGLDQGDFLMNLVGKQATFMHVDLNDSEINLFGGGL
;
A
#
# COMPACT_ATOMS: atom_id res chain seq x y z
N ASP A 1 6.66 -5.69 7.77
CA ASP A 1 7.70 -6.03 8.76
C ASP A 1 8.91 -6.61 8.04
N LYS A 2 9.98 -5.85 7.91
CA LYS A 2 11.21 -6.19 7.20
C LYS A 2 12.24 -6.87 8.12
N SER A 3 12.28 -6.43 9.37
CA SER A 3 13.26 -6.85 10.37
C SER A 3 12.84 -8.09 11.17
N ASN A 4 11.61 -8.59 10.97
CA ASN A 4 11.01 -9.70 11.74
C ASN A 4 10.74 -9.41 13.23
N GLU A 5 10.78 -8.17 13.66
CA GLU A 5 10.60 -7.80 15.08
C GLU A 5 9.18 -8.08 15.59
N TRP A 6 8.19 -8.04 14.72
CA TRP A 6 6.78 -8.27 15.07
C TRP A 6 6.36 -9.75 15.10
N ARG A 7 7.24 -10.66 14.67
CA ARG A 7 6.91 -12.07 14.50
C ARG A 7 6.38 -12.73 15.79
N ASP A 8 7.05 -12.49 16.90
CA ASP A 8 6.71 -13.16 18.16
C ASP A 8 5.43 -12.59 18.75
N LEU A 9 5.18 -11.29 18.58
CA LEU A 9 3.88 -10.66 18.91
C LEU A 9 2.74 -11.29 18.09
N ILE A 10 2.93 -11.41 16.77
CA ILE A 10 1.92 -11.99 15.88
C ILE A 10 1.59 -13.43 16.28
N ASN A 11 2.62 -14.25 16.54
CA ASN A 11 2.47 -15.64 16.98
C ASN A 11 1.76 -15.75 18.33
N ALA A 12 2.13 -14.90 19.30
CA ALA A 12 1.53 -14.90 20.64
C ALA A 12 0.03 -14.59 20.63
N TYR A 13 -0.44 -13.83 19.63
CA TYR A 13 -1.84 -13.46 19.49
C TYR A 13 -2.56 -14.19 18.33
N PHE A 14 -1.98 -15.31 17.86
CA PHE A 14 -2.58 -16.16 16.81
C PHE A 14 -2.87 -15.40 15.51
N GLY A 15 -2.01 -14.46 15.15
CA GLY A 15 -2.12 -13.73 13.89
C GLY A 15 -1.59 -14.54 12.69
N VAL A 16 -1.91 -14.06 11.50
CA VAL A 16 -1.48 -14.68 10.24
C VAL A 16 -0.26 -13.93 9.69
N THR A 17 0.76 -14.67 9.26
CA THR A 17 1.92 -14.13 8.54
C THR A 17 1.82 -14.51 7.07
N LEU A 18 2.00 -13.52 6.19
CA LEU A 18 2.05 -13.68 4.74
C LEU A 18 3.43 -13.28 4.22
N THR A 19 4.00 -14.13 3.40
CA THR A 19 5.26 -13.90 2.68
C THR A 19 4.97 -13.85 1.19
N LEU A 20 5.36 -12.78 0.51
CA LEU A 20 5.07 -12.54 -0.91
C LEU A 20 6.35 -12.50 -1.76
N ASP A 21 7.36 -13.22 -1.34
CA ASP A 21 8.67 -13.35 -1.99
C ASP A 21 8.80 -14.60 -2.87
N GLY A 22 7.66 -15.27 -3.16
CA GLY A 22 7.61 -16.51 -3.93
C GLY A 22 7.79 -17.79 -3.10
N SER A 23 8.15 -17.69 -1.79
CA SER A 23 8.40 -18.88 -0.97
C SER A 23 7.12 -19.55 -0.45
N GLN A 24 6.04 -18.80 -0.22
CA GLN A 24 4.80 -19.32 0.38
C GLN A 24 3.52 -18.82 -0.29
N ASN A 25 3.38 -17.52 -0.49
CA ASN A 25 2.15 -16.93 -0.96
C ASN A 25 2.36 -16.18 -2.27
N ILE A 26 1.36 -16.27 -3.14
CA ILE A 26 1.26 -15.50 -4.38
C ILE A 26 -0.04 -14.69 -4.32
N ILE A 27 0.02 -13.45 -4.77
CA ILE A 27 -1.14 -12.65 -5.12
C ILE A 27 -1.12 -12.51 -6.64
N ASN A 28 -2.09 -13.10 -7.31
CA ASN A 28 -2.23 -12.99 -8.75
C ASN A 28 -2.46 -11.53 -9.16
N LEU A 29 -1.52 -10.95 -9.88
CA LEU A 29 -1.58 -9.56 -10.34
C LEU A 29 -2.81 -9.30 -11.22
N LEU A 30 -3.30 -10.32 -11.93
CA LEU A 30 -4.45 -10.24 -12.83
C LEU A 30 -5.78 -10.64 -12.17
N GLN A 31 -5.80 -10.98 -10.88
CA GLN A 31 -7.05 -11.19 -10.15
C GLN A 31 -7.72 -9.86 -9.82
N VAL A 32 -8.98 -9.73 -10.21
CA VAL A 32 -9.79 -8.54 -9.92
C VAL A 32 -10.49 -8.71 -8.58
N PHE A 33 -10.14 -7.88 -7.61
CA PHE A 33 -10.82 -7.83 -6.31
C PHE A 33 -11.96 -6.81 -6.32
N GLY A 34 -13.03 -7.08 -5.57
CA GLY A 34 -14.15 -6.16 -5.37
C GLY A 34 -13.75 -5.03 -4.41
N THR A 35 -13.15 -3.97 -4.92
CA THR A 35 -12.55 -2.89 -4.12
C THR A 35 -13.43 -1.65 -4.01
N VAL A 36 -14.45 -1.52 -4.85
CA VAL A 36 -15.39 -0.40 -4.84
C VAL A 36 -16.80 -0.91 -4.58
N LEU A 37 -17.52 -0.24 -3.69
CA LEU A 37 -18.90 -0.58 -3.35
C LEU A 37 -19.85 0.54 -3.81
N ASP A 38 -21.03 0.16 -4.27
CA ASP A 38 -22.10 1.09 -4.63
C ASP A 38 -22.79 1.69 -3.36
N ALA A 39 -23.75 2.58 -3.57
CA ALA A 39 -24.50 3.20 -2.47
C ALA A 39 -25.31 2.21 -1.61
N ASN A 40 -25.54 1.01 -2.11
CA ASN A 40 -26.28 -0.06 -1.42
C ASN A 40 -25.34 -1.06 -0.71
N GLY A 41 -24.02 -0.90 -0.85
CA GLY A 41 -23.02 -1.80 -0.28
C GLY A 41 -22.69 -3.02 -1.15
N ASN A 42 -23.20 -3.09 -2.39
CA ASN A 42 -22.82 -4.13 -3.34
C ASN A 42 -21.54 -3.73 -4.08
N VAL A 43 -20.79 -4.73 -4.56
CA VAL A 43 -19.59 -4.48 -5.34
C VAL A 43 -19.94 -3.77 -6.66
N ASP A 44 -19.37 -2.58 -6.88
CA ASP A 44 -19.37 -1.91 -8.18
C ASP A 44 -18.29 -2.54 -9.06
N VAL A 45 -18.71 -3.47 -9.91
CA VAL A 45 -17.84 -4.25 -10.78
C VAL A 45 -17.06 -3.36 -11.75
N ILE A 46 -17.72 -2.32 -12.31
CA ILE A 46 -17.10 -1.43 -13.30
C ILE A 46 -15.99 -0.59 -12.64
N SER A 47 -16.29 0.02 -11.51
CA SER A 47 -15.31 0.83 -10.78
C SER A 47 -14.17 -0.02 -10.24
N SER A 48 -14.45 -1.22 -9.72
CA SER A 48 -13.43 -2.18 -9.25
C SER A 48 -12.49 -2.64 -10.37
N PHE A 49 -13.01 -2.93 -11.56
CA PHE A 49 -12.18 -3.27 -12.72
C PHE A 49 -11.30 -2.11 -13.19
N ASN A 50 -11.84 -0.89 -13.22
CA ASN A 50 -11.04 0.29 -13.56
C ASN A 50 -9.90 0.53 -12.56
N GLN A 51 -10.15 0.33 -11.27
CA GLN A 51 -9.13 0.41 -10.23
C GLN A 51 -8.08 -0.71 -10.40
N HIS A 52 -8.51 -1.94 -10.69
CA HIS A 52 -7.62 -3.05 -11.01
C HIS A 52 -6.71 -2.73 -12.20
N ARG A 53 -7.26 -2.21 -13.30
CA ARG A 53 -6.49 -1.79 -14.47
C ARG A 53 -5.42 -0.75 -14.10
N THR A 54 -5.79 0.24 -13.30
CA THR A 54 -4.84 1.25 -12.78
C THR A 54 -3.76 0.60 -11.93
N LYS A 55 -4.10 -0.36 -11.08
CA LYS A 55 -3.15 -1.13 -10.28
C LYS A 55 -2.10 -1.84 -11.15
N VAL A 56 -2.53 -2.56 -12.19
CA VAL A 56 -1.60 -3.26 -13.08
C VAL A 56 -0.70 -2.28 -13.84
N ILE A 57 -1.24 -1.14 -14.30
CA ILE A 57 -0.45 -0.08 -14.93
C ILE A 57 0.58 0.50 -13.96
N THR A 58 0.20 0.75 -12.71
CA THR A 58 1.12 1.28 -11.69
C THR A 58 2.21 0.27 -11.34
N TYR A 59 1.86 -1.00 -11.20
CA TYR A 59 2.81 -2.08 -11.00
C TYR A 59 3.87 -2.11 -12.12
N TYR A 60 3.41 -2.08 -13.38
CA TYR A 60 4.29 -2.01 -14.55
C TYR A 60 5.17 -0.76 -14.56
N ALA A 61 4.60 0.41 -14.30
CA ALA A 61 5.34 1.67 -14.27
C ALA A 61 6.41 1.71 -13.16
N THR A 62 6.18 0.99 -12.07
CA THR A 62 7.17 0.83 -10.99
C THR A 62 8.34 -0.06 -11.44
N LEU A 63 8.05 -1.15 -12.16
CA LEU A 63 9.09 -2.03 -12.74
C LEU A 63 9.84 -1.37 -13.90
N ASN A 64 9.19 -0.48 -14.63
CA ASN A 64 9.78 0.20 -15.79
C ASN A 64 9.60 1.73 -15.66
N PRO A 65 10.41 2.41 -14.83
CA PRO A 65 10.32 3.85 -14.64
C PRO A 65 10.57 4.69 -15.90
N GLN A 66 11.09 4.09 -16.97
CA GLN A 66 11.31 4.75 -18.27
C GLN A 66 10.10 4.68 -19.20
N ALA A 67 9.04 3.93 -18.83
CA ALA A 67 7.83 3.81 -19.64
C ALA A 67 7.18 5.18 -19.87
N ASP A 68 6.94 5.53 -21.14
CA ASP A 68 6.28 6.79 -21.46
C ASP A 68 4.75 6.69 -21.25
N LYS A 69 4.09 7.83 -21.18
CA LYS A 69 2.63 7.91 -20.99
C LYS A 69 1.86 7.09 -22.05
N LYS A 70 2.33 7.06 -23.31
CA LYS A 70 1.66 6.32 -24.38
C LYS A 70 1.84 4.82 -24.24
N GLU A 71 2.97 4.37 -23.69
CA GLU A 71 3.19 2.96 -23.35
C GLU A 71 2.24 2.52 -22.24
N LEU A 72 2.07 3.33 -21.19
CA LEU A 72 1.12 3.05 -20.09
C LEU A 72 -0.34 3.07 -20.57
N GLU A 73 -0.71 3.99 -21.47
CA GLU A 73 -2.02 4.01 -22.12
C GLU A 73 -2.25 2.75 -22.98
N MET A 74 -1.23 2.33 -23.73
CA MET A 74 -1.27 1.09 -24.53
C MET A 74 -1.46 -0.13 -23.61
N LEU A 75 -0.69 -0.25 -22.53
CA LEU A 75 -0.84 -1.33 -21.57
C LEU A 75 -2.28 -1.38 -21.00
N GLY A 76 -2.84 -0.23 -20.63
CA GLY A 76 -4.22 -0.16 -20.13
C GLY A 76 -5.27 -0.64 -21.14
N ASN A 77 -5.06 -0.39 -22.42
CA ASN A 77 -5.92 -0.89 -23.51
C ASN A 77 -5.73 -2.40 -23.71
N LEU A 78 -4.48 -2.89 -23.70
CA LEU A 78 -4.17 -4.31 -23.81
C LEU A 78 -4.75 -5.14 -22.67
N ILE A 79 -4.72 -4.63 -21.44
CA ILE A 79 -5.38 -5.26 -20.30
C ILE A 79 -6.89 -5.37 -20.55
N THR A 80 -7.54 -4.31 -21.00
CA THR A 80 -8.98 -4.33 -21.31
C THR A 80 -9.30 -5.34 -22.40
N ASP A 81 -8.54 -5.32 -23.53
CA ASP A 81 -8.72 -6.24 -24.64
C ASP A 81 -8.51 -7.70 -24.21
N PHE A 82 -7.54 -7.96 -23.35
CA PHE A 82 -7.26 -9.28 -22.81
C PHE A 82 -8.46 -9.89 -22.06
N TYR A 83 -9.10 -9.11 -21.17
CA TYR A 83 -10.29 -9.57 -20.46
C TYR A 83 -11.51 -9.68 -21.38
N VAL A 84 -11.61 -8.84 -22.41
CA VAL A 84 -12.67 -8.95 -23.44
C VAL A 84 -12.51 -10.23 -24.25
N GLU A 85 -11.28 -10.55 -24.70
CA GLU A 85 -10.99 -11.77 -25.47
C GLU A 85 -11.29 -13.04 -24.65
N ARG A 86 -11.07 -12.99 -23.34
CA ARG A 86 -11.42 -14.06 -22.40
C ARG A 86 -12.90 -14.13 -22.03
N ARG A 87 -13.74 -13.23 -22.58
CA ARG A 87 -15.17 -13.12 -22.25
C ARG A 87 -15.45 -12.85 -20.78
N MET A 88 -14.54 -12.17 -20.12
CA MET A 88 -14.67 -11.73 -18.73
C MET A 88 -15.12 -10.29 -18.63
N TRP A 89 -14.94 -9.50 -19.71
CA TRP A 89 -15.24 -8.08 -19.76
C TRP A 89 -15.95 -7.71 -21.06
N SER A 90 -16.64 -6.55 -21.08
CA SER A 90 -17.30 -5.97 -22.26
C SER A 90 -16.73 -4.60 -22.57
N LEU A 91 -16.63 -4.24 -23.86
CA LEU A 91 -16.26 -2.88 -24.29
C LEU A 91 -17.36 -1.85 -23.98
N SER A 92 -18.61 -2.31 -23.77
CA SER A 92 -19.74 -1.50 -23.33
C SER A 92 -20.30 -2.05 -22.00
N PRO A 93 -19.54 -1.92 -20.90
CA PRO A 93 -19.86 -2.63 -19.65
C PRO A 93 -21.18 -2.16 -19.01
N LYS A 94 -21.58 -0.89 -19.23
CA LYS A 94 -22.86 -0.36 -18.74
C LYS A 94 -24.06 -0.93 -19.48
N ASP A 95 -23.89 -1.22 -20.78
CA ASP A 95 -24.97 -1.75 -21.62
C ASP A 95 -25.09 -3.26 -21.51
N ASN A 96 -23.99 -3.94 -21.14
CA ASN A 96 -23.90 -5.39 -21.06
C ASN A 96 -23.39 -5.87 -19.67
N PRO A 97 -24.07 -5.54 -18.58
CA PRO A 97 -23.60 -5.92 -17.23
C PRO A 97 -23.56 -7.43 -17.01
N GLN A 98 -24.35 -8.23 -17.74
CA GLN A 98 -24.37 -9.70 -17.68
C GLN A 98 -23.06 -10.33 -18.21
N ASP A 99 -22.27 -9.60 -19.00
CA ASP A 99 -21.01 -10.07 -19.56
C ASP A 99 -19.80 -9.80 -18.63
N LEU A 100 -20.05 -9.12 -17.51
CA LEU A 100 -19.01 -8.78 -16.53
C LEU A 100 -18.78 -9.95 -15.57
N ARG A 101 -17.76 -10.74 -15.84
CA ARG A 101 -17.39 -11.95 -15.07
C ARG A 101 -15.95 -11.85 -14.57
N VAL A 102 -15.63 -10.75 -13.88
CA VAL A 102 -14.26 -10.46 -13.43
C VAL A 102 -14.10 -10.50 -11.92
N ILE A 103 -15.17 -10.66 -11.15
CA ILE A 103 -15.14 -10.67 -9.68
C ILE A 103 -15.95 -11.86 -9.17
N GLY A 104 -15.49 -12.46 -8.05
CA GLY A 104 -16.19 -13.57 -7.40
C GLY A 104 -16.00 -14.93 -8.09
N LEU A 105 -15.00 -15.07 -8.92
CA LEU A 105 -14.56 -16.35 -9.48
C LEU A 105 -13.69 -17.09 -8.46
N ARG A 106 -13.49 -18.39 -8.66
CA ARG A 106 -12.48 -19.16 -7.91
C ARG A 106 -11.09 -18.67 -8.34
N ASP A 107 -10.11 -18.79 -7.47
CA ASP A 107 -8.75 -18.29 -7.73
C ASP A 107 -8.13 -18.90 -8.99
N GLU A 108 -8.40 -20.20 -9.26
CA GLU A 108 -7.95 -20.91 -10.46
C GLU A 108 -8.64 -20.50 -11.77
N ASP A 109 -9.77 -19.80 -11.71
CA ASP A 109 -10.50 -19.32 -12.89
C ASP A 109 -10.01 -17.94 -13.38
N TYR A 110 -9.14 -17.28 -12.60
CA TYR A 110 -8.50 -16.05 -13.03
C TYR A 110 -7.28 -16.32 -13.93
N PRO A 111 -7.07 -15.50 -14.97
CA PRO A 111 -5.86 -15.60 -15.78
C PRO A 111 -4.61 -15.26 -14.95
N ILE A 112 -3.48 -15.85 -15.30
CA ILE A 112 -2.16 -15.55 -14.72
C ILE A 112 -1.29 -14.77 -15.71
N LEU A 113 -0.12 -14.30 -15.27
CA LEU A 113 0.76 -13.48 -16.14
C LEU A 113 1.21 -14.19 -17.41
N GLU A 114 1.42 -15.51 -17.38
CA GLU A 114 1.75 -16.30 -18.58
C GLU A 114 0.63 -16.27 -19.63
N ASP A 115 -0.62 -16.25 -19.21
CA ASP A 115 -1.75 -16.07 -20.11
C ASP A 115 -1.72 -14.70 -20.79
N PHE A 116 -1.34 -13.66 -20.05
CA PHE A 116 -1.21 -12.31 -20.58
C PHE A 116 0.00 -12.18 -21.51
N GLN A 117 1.13 -12.81 -21.17
CA GLN A 117 2.29 -12.92 -22.05
C GLN A 117 1.90 -13.54 -23.39
N THR A 118 1.21 -14.68 -23.40
CA THR A 118 0.74 -15.35 -24.60
C THR A 118 -0.15 -14.45 -25.47
N PHE A 119 -1.04 -13.70 -24.82
CA PHE A 119 -1.88 -12.70 -25.49
C PHE A 119 -1.02 -11.60 -26.15
N LEU A 120 -0.01 -11.06 -25.45
CA LEU A 120 0.90 -10.04 -25.97
C LEU A 120 1.72 -10.55 -27.16
N GLU A 121 2.23 -11.78 -27.10
CA GLU A 121 2.95 -12.44 -28.19
C GLU A 121 2.08 -12.53 -29.44
N THR A 122 0.81 -12.92 -29.29
CA THR A 122 -0.15 -12.96 -30.40
C THR A 122 -0.38 -11.57 -31.00
N ARG A 123 -0.51 -10.53 -30.17
CA ARG A 123 -0.66 -9.13 -30.62
C ARG A 123 0.62 -8.66 -31.34
N ASN A 124 1.80 -9.03 -30.85
CA ASN A 124 3.08 -8.66 -31.45
C ASN A 124 3.28 -9.28 -32.86
N MET A 125 2.74 -10.47 -33.12
CA MET A 125 2.72 -11.06 -34.45
C MET A 125 1.83 -10.32 -35.46
N LEU A 126 0.88 -9.48 -34.97
CA LEU A 126 -0.12 -8.80 -35.78
C LEU A 126 0.18 -7.30 -36.01
N THR A 127 1.46 -6.92 -35.97
CA THR A 127 1.90 -5.51 -35.97
C THR A 127 1.90 -4.81 -37.32
N ARG A 128 1.48 -5.47 -38.41
CA ARG A 128 1.58 -4.96 -39.80
C ARG A 128 0.98 -3.57 -40.03
N ASN A 129 -0.04 -3.18 -39.23
CA ASN A 129 -0.72 -1.90 -39.33
C ASN A 129 -0.33 -0.92 -38.24
N MET A 130 0.66 -1.23 -37.41
CA MET A 130 1.14 -0.38 -36.33
C MET A 130 2.24 0.55 -36.82
N THR A 131 2.34 1.73 -36.22
CA THR A 131 3.50 2.61 -36.42
C THR A 131 4.71 2.05 -35.69
N GLN A 132 5.93 2.33 -36.16
CA GLN A 132 7.16 1.85 -35.53
C GLN A 132 7.23 2.17 -34.03
N PRO A 133 6.89 3.39 -33.56
CA PRO A 133 6.88 3.66 -32.10
C PRO A 133 5.83 2.86 -31.32
N ALA A 134 4.75 2.42 -31.96
CA ALA A 134 3.74 1.58 -31.30
C ALA A 134 4.22 0.13 -31.17
N VAL A 135 4.95 -0.37 -32.18
CA VAL A 135 5.61 -1.69 -32.11
C VAL A 135 6.65 -1.71 -31.01
N GLU A 136 7.51 -0.69 -30.92
CA GLU A 136 8.54 -0.59 -29.88
C GLU A 136 7.94 -0.60 -28.46
N ARG A 137 6.81 0.11 -28.24
CA ARG A 137 6.12 0.08 -26.94
C ARG A 137 5.54 -1.30 -26.63
N LEU A 138 4.96 -1.98 -27.61
CA LEU A 138 4.45 -3.34 -27.43
C LEU A 138 5.57 -4.32 -27.10
N ASP A 139 6.72 -4.20 -27.78
CA ASP A 139 7.92 -5.00 -27.51
C ASP A 139 8.46 -4.73 -26.10
N ASN A 140 8.46 -3.48 -25.62
CA ASN A 140 8.86 -3.13 -24.27
C ASN A 140 7.94 -3.78 -23.23
N ILE A 141 6.62 -3.69 -23.44
CA ILE A 141 5.63 -4.31 -22.54
C ILE A 141 5.84 -5.82 -22.49
N LEU A 142 5.93 -6.48 -23.65
CA LEU A 142 6.14 -7.92 -23.75
C LEU A 142 7.47 -8.34 -23.09
N SER A 143 8.55 -7.63 -23.38
CA SER A 143 9.88 -7.92 -22.82
C SER A 143 9.89 -7.78 -21.29
N THR A 144 9.26 -6.73 -20.74
CA THR A 144 9.17 -6.52 -19.27
C THR A 144 8.39 -7.65 -18.61
N ILE A 145 7.23 -8.02 -19.16
CA ILE A 145 6.41 -9.13 -18.61
C ILE A 145 7.13 -10.46 -18.72
N SER A 146 7.78 -10.74 -19.86
CA SER A 146 8.54 -11.98 -20.09
C SER A 146 9.72 -12.09 -19.12
N SER A 147 10.47 -11.01 -18.93
CA SER A 147 11.58 -10.95 -17.97
C SER A 147 11.10 -11.16 -16.53
N LEU A 148 9.99 -10.57 -16.16
CA LEU A 148 9.39 -10.73 -14.84
C LEU A 148 9.00 -12.19 -14.58
N ILE A 149 8.35 -12.85 -15.53
CA ILE A 149 7.97 -14.27 -15.41
C ILE A 149 9.23 -15.16 -15.37
N GLN A 150 10.19 -14.91 -16.23
CA GLN A 150 11.41 -15.74 -16.32
C GLN A 150 12.25 -15.67 -15.04
N ASN A 151 12.39 -14.49 -14.45
CA ASN A 151 13.29 -14.27 -13.33
C ASN A 151 12.59 -14.42 -11.96
N HIS A 152 11.27 -14.17 -11.89
CA HIS A 152 10.50 -14.10 -10.66
C HIS A 152 9.12 -14.79 -10.76
N GLY A 153 9.01 -15.81 -11.64
CA GLY A 153 7.75 -16.52 -11.87
C GLY A 153 7.14 -17.11 -10.61
N ASP A 154 7.95 -17.65 -9.71
CA ASP A 154 7.50 -18.23 -8.45
C ASP A 154 6.77 -17.19 -7.54
N MET A 155 7.04 -15.90 -7.74
CA MET A 155 6.46 -14.82 -6.96
C MET A 155 5.23 -14.20 -7.61
N VAL A 156 5.19 -14.12 -8.96
CA VAL A 156 4.20 -13.30 -9.68
C VAL A 156 3.34 -14.06 -10.67
N ASN A 157 3.76 -15.28 -11.12
CA ASN A 157 3.08 -16.04 -12.15
C ASN A 157 2.36 -17.25 -11.53
N GLY A 158 1.20 -17.03 -10.96
CA GLY A 158 0.40 -18.08 -10.37
C GLY A 158 -0.95 -17.59 -9.89
N VAL A 159 -1.80 -18.54 -9.49
CA VAL A 159 -3.06 -18.25 -8.83
C VAL A 159 -2.80 -17.68 -7.43
N THR A 160 -3.72 -16.90 -6.91
CA THR A 160 -3.63 -16.43 -5.53
C THR A 160 -3.70 -17.62 -4.57
N THR A 161 -2.68 -17.78 -3.73
CA THR A 161 -2.59 -18.85 -2.72
C THR A 161 -2.77 -18.34 -1.30
N MET A 162 -3.12 -17.07 -1.17
CA MET A 162 -3.32 -16.40 0.10
C MET A 162 -4.61 -16.88 0.77
N PRO A 163 -4.61 -17.13 2.11
CA PRO A 163 -5.83 -17.46 2.83
C PRO A 163 -6.83 -16.30 2.83
N ASP A 164 -8.11 -16.57 3.07
CA ASP A 164 -9.09 -15.52 3.32
C ASP A 164 -8.77 -14.78 4.63
N LEU A 165 -8.43 -13.51 4.50
CA LEU A 165 -8.05 -12.65 5.62
C LEU A 165 -9.24 -11.90 6.25
N SER A 166 -10.44 -12.06 5.73
CA SER A 166 -11.62 -11.28 6.15
C SER A 166 -12.00 -11.48 7.63
N GLY A 167 -11.67 -12.64 8.20
CA GLY A 167 -11.87 -12.98 9.60
C GLY A 167 -10.72 -12.66 10.53
N GLU A 168 -9.55 -12.37 9.98
CA GLU A 168 -8.32 -12.22 10.74
C GLU A 168 -8.26 -10.87 11.47
N ARG A 169 -7.75 -10.90 12.70
CA ARG A 169 -7.61 -9.69 13.54
C ARG A 169 -6.23 -9.09 13.44
N LEU A 170 -5.22 -9.91 13.15
CA LEU A 170 -3.83 -9.54 13.14
C LEU A 170 -3.15 -10.20 11.96
N ILE A 171 -2.70 -9.38 11.02
CA ILE A 171 -2.07 -9.81 9.78
C ILE A 171 -0.70 -9.15 9.70
N ARG A 172 0.33 -9.96 9.49
CA ARG A 172 1.69 -9.51 9.27
C ARG A 172 2.11 -9.81 7.84
N PHE A 173 2.54 -8.82 7.12
CA PHE A 173 3.26 -9.00 5.87
C PHE A 173 4.76 -9.04 6.17
N ASP A 174 5.36 -10.20 5.96
CA ASP A 174 6.80 -10.39 6.06
C ASP A 174 7.45 -9.95 4.75
N THR A 175 8.14 -8.83 4.79
CA THR A 175 8.81 -8.25 3.63
C THR A 175 10.33 -8.46 3.66
N SER A 176 10.84 -9.26 4.61
CA SER A 176 12.28 -9.53 4.76
C SER A 176 12.89 -10.20 3.53
N GLY A 177 12.17 -11.13 2.91
CA GLY A 177 12.55 -11.76 1.66
C GLY A 177 12.59 -10.79 0.47
N LEU A 178 11.61 -9.90 0.40
CA LEU A 178 11.52 -8.87 -0.65
C LEU A 178 12.69 -7.88 -0.59
N SER A 179 13.24 -7.60 0.59
CA SER A 179 14.36 -6.65 0.76
C SER A 179 15.65 -7.06 0.05
N ARG A 180 15.73 -8.28 -0.47
CA ARG A 180 16.86 -8.80 -1.27
C ARG A 180 16.68 -8.59 -2.77
N LEU A 181 15.50 -8.13 -3.19
CA LEU A 181 15.18 -7.85 -4.59
C LEU A 181 15.70 -6.47 -5.00
N GLU A 182 15.72 -6.24 -6.30
CA GLU A 182 15.96 -4.89 -6.83
C GLU A 182 14.86 -3.91 -6.36
N ASP A 183 15.24 -2.65 -6.16
CA ASP A 183 14.34 -1.62 -5.59
C ASP A 183 13.00 -1.51 -6.33
N ASP A 184 13.02 -1.57 -7.67
CA ASP A 184 11.80 -1.42 -8.47
C ASP A 184 10.86 -2.62 -8.30
N LEU A 185 11.40 -3.84 -8.21
CA LEU A 185 10.61 -5.04 -7.97
C LEU A 185 10.08 -5.08 -6.52
N TYR A 186 10.91 -4.71 -5.54
CA TYR A 186 10.48 -4.55 -4.16
C TYR A 186 9.27 -3.60 -4.07
N ASN A 187 9.39 -2.42 -4.67
CA ASN A 187 8.34 -1.41 -4.66
C ASN A 187 7.07 -1.89 -5.38
N ALA A 188 7.20 -2.59 -6.51
CA ALA A 188 6.06 -3.14 -7.25
C ALA A 188 5.30 -4.19 -6.43
N GLN A 189 6.01 -5.14 -5.79
CA GLN A 189 5.41 -6.14 -4.91
C GLN A 189 4.77 -5.50 -3.68
N TYR A 190 5.44 -4.52 -3.09
CA TYR A 190 4.89 -3.79 -1.97
C TYR A 190 3.60 -3.06 -2.34
N PHE A 191 3.53 -2.47 -3.53
CA PHE A 191 2.32 -1.85 -4.05
C PHE A 191 1.15 -2.85 -4.17
N THR A 192 1.43 -4.11 -4.47
CA THR A 192 0.41 -5.18 -4.47
C THR A 192 -0.16 -5.41 -3.07
N ILE A 193 0.70 -5.42 -2.03
CA ILE A 193 0.26 -5.49 -0.63
C ILE A 193 -0.64 -4.30 -0.27
N LEU A 194 -0.21 -3.08 -0.63
CA LEU A 194 -0.97 -1.86 -0.34
C LEU A 194 -2.35 -1.87 -1.01
N SER A 195 -2.42 -2.32 -2.26
CA SER A 195 -3.69 -2.42 -3.00
C SER A 195 -4.65 -3.46 -2.38
N LEU A 196 -4.09 -4.56 -1.86
CA LEU A 196 -4.87 -5.56 -1.13
C LEU A 196 -5.43 -4.97 0.18
N MET A 197 -4.59 -4.30 0.96
CA MET A 197 -5.00 -3.64 2.21
C MET A 197 -6.10 -2.61 1.97
N GLU A 198 -6.00 -1.79 0.92
CA GLU A 198 -7.02 -0.82 0.54
C GLU A 198 -8.38 -1.48 0.31
N SER A 199 -8.39 -2.63 -0.33
CA SER A 199 -9.62 -3.40 -0.55
C SER A 199 -10.26 -3.83 0.78
N TYR A 200 -9.48 -4.39 1.71
CA TYR A 200 -9.99 -4.79 3.03
C TYR A 200 -10.47 -3.59 3.87
N ILE A 201 -9.78 -2.45 3.81
CA ILE A 201 -10.18 -1.21 4.49
C ILE A 201 -11.54 -0.74 3.96
N THR A 202 -11.72 -0.72 2.64
CA THR A 202 -12.97 -0.31 1.99
C THR A 202 -14.14 -1.22 2.37
N ILE A 203 -13.93 -2.54 2.34
CA ILE A 203 -14.92 -3.54 2.73
C ILE A 203 -15.28 -3.37 4.21
N ASN A 204 -14.28 -3.30 5.10
CA ASN A 204 -14.52 -3.07 6.54
C ASN A 204 -15.31 -1.78 6.77
N GLY A 205 -14.91 -0.68 6.15
CA GLY A 205 -15.58 0.62 6.28
C GLY A 205 -17.05 0.54 5.95
N THR A 206 -17.40 -0.12 4.85
CA THR A 206 -18.79 -0.32 4.45
C THR A 206 -19.57 -1.18 5.43
N GLN A 207 -18.99 -2.31 5.86
CA GLN A 207 -19.62 -3.18 6.86
C GLN A 207 -19.88 -2.45 8.19
N GLN A 208 -18.89 -1.66 8.68
CA GLN A 208 -19.06 -0.93 9.93
C GLN A 208 -20.11 0.19 9.82
N ARG A 209 -20.16 0.92 8.69
CA ARG A 209 -21.21 1.93 8.46
C ARG A 209 -22.61 1.30 8.45
N ASP A 210 -22.76 0.13 7.82
CA ASP A 210 -24.03 -0.59 7.80
C ASP A 210 -24.44 -1.04 9.20
N ARG A 211 -23.53 -1.59 9.98
CA ARG A 211 -23.75 -1.97 11.38
C ARG A 211 -24.13 -0.79 12.27
N ILE A 212 -23.54 0.41 12.05
CA ILE A 212 -23.95 1.64 12.76
C ILE A 212 -25.37 2.02 12.36
N LYS A 213 -25.71 1.96 11.08
CA LYS A 213 -27.05 2.27 10.56
C LYS A 213 -28.12 1.37 11.20
N HIS A 214 -27.79 0.10 11.45
CA HIS A 214 -28.68 -0.86 12.10
C HIS A 214 -28.62 -0.84 13.64
N GLY A 215 -27.80 0.05 14.23
CA GLY A 215 -27.69 0.19 15.68
C GLY A 215 -26.90 -0.93 16.39
N GLU A 216 -26.18 -1.76 15.65
CA GLU A 216 -25.36 -2.87 16.19
C GLU A 216 -24.08 -2.39 16.85
N VAL A 217 -23.53 -1.27 16.39
CA VAL A 217 -22.32 -0.62 16.92
C VAL A 217 -22.54 0.89 17.01
N SER A 218 -21.78 1.56 17.88
CA SER A 218 -21.88 3.00 18.09
C SER A 218 -20.50 3.66 18.12
N THR A 219 -20.39 4.82 17.50
CA THR A 219 -19.20 5.68 17.57
C THR A 219 -19.16 6.56 18.82
N GLN A 220 -20.24 6.60 19.62
CA GLN A 220 -20.33 7.41 20.84
C GLN A 220 -19.66 6.66 22.00
N ALA A 221 -18.65 7.29 22.62
CA ALA A 221 -17.85 6.70 23.69
C ALA A 221 -18.62 6.31 24.97
N ASN A 222 -19.83 6.83 25.14
CA ASN A 222 -20.62 6.67 26.40
C ASN A 222 -21.88 5.79 26.23
N THR A 223 -21.99 5.06 25.13
CA THR A 223 -23.10 4.12 24.92
C THR A 223 -22.65 2.70 25.27
N ASN A 224 -23.55 1.89 25.84
CA ASN A 224 -23.32 0.47 26.10
C ASN A 224 -23.17 -0.36 24.81
N GLY A 225 -23.02 0.27 23.66
CA GLY A 225 -22.84 -0.36 22.36
C GLY A 225 -21.37 -0.72 22.10
N ASN A 226 -21.16 -1.80 21.38
CA ASN A 226 -19.83 -2.16 20.90
C ASN A 226 -19.30 -1.07 19.94
N PRO A 227 -18.01 -0.68 20.04
CA PRO A 227 -17.42 0.24 19.06
C PRO A 227 -17.31 -0.43 17.67
N PRO A 228 -17.29 0.35 16.59
CA PRO A 228 -16.97 -0.19 15.28
C PRO A 228 -15.55 -0.74 15.25
N LYS A 229 -15.31 -1.73 14.39
CA LYS A 229 -13.97 -2.29 14.18
C LYS A 229 -13.14 -1.30 13.36
N TYR A 230 -11.98 -0.93 13.88
CA TYR A 230 -11.01 -0.12 13.16
C TYR A 230 -9.99 -1.03 12.47
N PHE A 231 -9.63 -0.67 11.25
CA PHE A 231 -8.51 -1.24 10.53
C PHE A 231 -7.28 -0.37 10.82
N TRP A 232 -6.24 -0.95 11.43
CA TRP A 232 -4.99 -0.26 11.74
C TRP A 232 -3.88 -0.80 10.85
N TRP A 233 -3.27 0.09 10.08
CA TRP A 233 -2.04 -0.21 9.37
C TRP A 233 -0.86 0.29 10.19
N ILE A 234 0.01 -0.63 10.61
CA ILE A 234 1.26 -0.33 11.30
C ILE A 234 2.38 -0.58 10.31
N GLN A 235 3.05 0.49 9.88
CA GLN A 235 4.18 0.44 8.98
C GLN A 235 5.46 0.70 9.77
N ASP A 236 6.21 -0.34 10.01
CA ASP A 236 7.56 -0.27 10.52
C ASP A 236 8.55 0.01 9.39
N GLU A 237 9.70 0.65 9.70
CA GLU A 237 10.68 1.11 8.71
C GLU A 237 9.99 1.85 7.54
N ALA A 238 9.12 2.80 7.90
CA ALA A 238 8.22 3.47 6.97
C ALA A 238 8.94 4.27 5.88
N ASP A 239 10.21 4.63 6.08
CA ASP A 239 11.04 5.31 5.09
C ASP A 239 11.46 4.43 3.89
N ASP A 240 11.30 3.12 3.98
CA ASP A 240 11.46 2.24 2.82
C ASP A 240 10.37 2.48 1.76
N ILE A 241 9.15 2.77 2.21
CA ILE A 241 7.98 2.94 1.36
C ILE A 241 7.68 4.41 1.10
N PHE A 242 7.69 5.20 2.18
CA PHE A 242 7.41 6.63 2.13
C PHE A 242 8.71 7.41 1.95
N ASN A 243 9.35 7.24 0.82
CA ASN A 243 10.61 7.92 0.55
C ASN A 243 10.54 8.85 -0.66
N ALA A 244 11.34 9.92 -0.61
CA ALA A 244 11.32 10.97 -1.63
C ALA A 244 11.84 10.54 -3.00
N LYS A 245 12.54 9.40 -3.11
CA LYS A 245 13.02 8.85 -4.38
C LYS A 245 11.87 8.17 -5.14
N HIS A 246 10.93 7.58 -4.40
CA HIS A 246 9.77 6.88 -4.93
C HIS A 246 8.49 7.53 -4.40
N SER A 247 8.14 8.70 -4.92
CA SER A 247 7.01 9.52 -4.46
C SER A 247 5.65 8.80 -4.51
N LEU A 248 5.54 7.69 -5.25
CA LEU A 248 4.31 6.87 -5.33
C LEU A 248 3.87 6.35 -3.96
N GLY A 249 4.80 5.88 -3.11
CA GLY A 249 4.49 5.42 -1.76
C GLY A 249 3.92 6.54 -0.88
N ILE A 250 4.57 7.72 -0.89
CA ILE A 250 4.08 8.89 -0.15
C ILE A 250 2.71 9.32 -0.65
N THR A 251 2.52 9.40 -1.97
CA THR A 251 1.25 9.77 -2.58
C THR A 251 0.15 8.75 -2.24
N PHE A 252 0.47 7.46 -2.26
CA PHE A 252 -0.45 6.41 -1.86
C PHE A 252 -0.85 6.55 -0.37
N GLY A 253 0.12 6.71 0.53
CA GLY A 253 -0.15 6.90 1.97
C GLY A 253 -0.98 8.14 2.26
N ASP A 254 -0.70 9.28 1.60
CA ASP A 254 -1.49 10.51 1.73
C ASP A 254 -2.93 10.29 1.27
N ASN A 255 -3.14 9.63 0.12
CA ASN A 255 -4.46 9.30 -0.41
C ASN A 255 -5.23 8.35 0.51
N MET A 256 -4.57 7.31 1.04
CA MET A 256 -5.17 6.39 2.00
C MET A 256 -5.69 7.13 3.24
N MET A 257 -4.88 7.99 3.84
CA MET A 257 -5.28 8.79 5.00
C MET A 257 -6.39 9.78 4.66
N ALA A 258 -6.37 10.37 3.46
CA ALA A 258 -7.38 11.34 3.02
C ALA A 258 -8.74 10.70 2.75
N GLN A 259 -8.77 9.52 2.14
CA GLN A 259 -10.00 8.92 1.60
C GLN A 259 -10.67 7.98 2.61
N HIS A 260 -9.87 7.25 3.41
CA HIS A 260 -10.37 6.15 4.25
C HIS A 260 -10.58 6.50 5.72
N GLY A 261 -10.43 7.76 6.13
CA GLY A 261 -10.77 8.18 7.50
C GLY A 261 -12.22 7.85 7.91
N LYS A 262 -13.15 7.92 6.94
CA LYS A 262 -14.57 7.51 7.11
C LYS A 262 -14.78 5.99 7.13
N ASP A 263 -13.78 5.20 6.75
CA ASP A 263 -13.82 3.75 6.67
C ASP A 263 -13.24 3.07 7.91
N PHE A 264 -13.16 3.81 9.03
CA PHE A 264 -12.59 3.35 10.29
C PHE A 264 -11.14 2.87 10.13
N PHE A 265 -10.37 3.63 9.38
CA PHE A 265 -8.96 3.38 9.11
C PHE A 265 -8.07 4.29 9.94
N GLY A 266 -6.97 3.75 10.45
CA GLY A 266 -5.88 4.48 11.08
C GLY A 266 -4.52 3.94 10.64
N MET A 267 -3.50 4.80 10.66
CA MET A 267 -2.13 4.44 10.29
C MET A 267 -1.17 4.83 11.42
N PHE A 268 -0.23 3.92 11.70
CA PHE A 268 1.01 4.20 12.39
C PHE A 268 2.16 4.06 11.40
N ALA A 269 2.92 5.13 11.18
CA ALA A 269 4.13 5.09 10.37
C ALA A 269 5.34 5.35 11.29
N ILE A 270 6.24 4.38 11.37
CA ILE A 270 7.42 4.39 12.25
C ILE A 270 8.65 4.62 11.38
N PHE A 271 9.33 5.73 11.61
CA PHE A 271 10.50 6.15 10.86
C PHE A 271 11.74 6.09 11.74
N PRO A 272 12.77 5.30 11.39
CA PRO A 272 14.05 5.32 12.11
C PRO A 272 14.80 6.65 11.93
N GLY A 273 14.49 7.41 10.89
CA GLY A 273 15.03 8.73 10.59
C GLY A 273 14.27 9.46 9.49
N LEU A 274 14.55 10.74 9.29
CA LEU A 274 13.83 11.55 8.29
C LEU A 274 14.60 11.76 6.97
N LYS A 275 15.80 11.19 6.86
CA LYS A 275 16.70 11.42 5.72
C LYS A 275 16.09 11.03 4.38
N ASN A 276 15.42 9.90 4.32
CA ASN A 276 14.85 9.35 3.09
C ASN A 276 13.49 9.96 2.75
N VAL A 277 12.81 10.54 3.73
CA VAL A 277 11.41 11.02 3.61
C VAL A 277 11.35 12.51 3.35
N VAL A 278 12.15 13.30 4.07
CA VAL A 278 12.14 14.76 4.00
C VAL A 278 13.39 15.26 3.27
N PRO A 279 13.28 15.72 2.00
CA PRO A 279 14.38 16.33 1.27
C PRO A 279 14.85 17.63 1.94
N THR A 280 16.13 17.96 1.81
CA THR A 280 16.73 19.22 2.33
C THR A 280 17.40 20.02 1.23
N GLY A 281 17.60 21.34 1.45
CA GLY A 281 18.27 22.25 0.54
C GLY A 281 17.37 22.72 -0.60
N ASN A 282 17.93 22.96 -1.80
CA ASN A 282 17.21 23.46 -2.97
C ASN A 282 16.07 22.53 -3.45
N ALA A 283 15.95 21.36 -2.85
CA ALA A 283 14.86 20.41 -3.09
C ALA A 283 13.57 20.71 -2.31
N SER A 284 13.54 21.78 -1.48
CA SER A 284 12.37 22.11 -0.64
C SER A 284 11.10 22.47 -1.43
N ASP A 285 11.24 22.93 -2.67
CA ASP A 285 10.12 23.29 -3.56
C ASP A 285 9.73 22.16 -4.55
N THR A 286 10.29 20.97 -4.40
CA THR A 286 10.00 19.85 -5.28
C THR A 286 8.63 19.24 -4.97
N GLU A 287 8.08 18.51 -5.94
CA GLU A 287 6.85 17.72 -5.76
C GLU A 287 6.99 16.73 -4.59
N ALA A 288 8.16 16.10 -4.43
CA ALA A 288 8.45 15.21 -3.32
C ALA A 288 8.37 15.89 -1.95
N SER A 289 8.89 17.12 -1.83
CA SER A 289 8.78 17.90 -0.57
C SER A 289 7.35 18.27 -0.23
N ARG A 290 6.55 18.65 -1.24
CA ARG A 290 5.12 18.93 -1.03
C ARG A 290 4.35 17.68 -0.64
N ALA A 291 4.61 16.55 -1.29
CA ALA A 291 4.00 15.28 -0.95
C ALA A 291 4.37 14.84 0.48
N ALA A 292 5.64 14.97 0.87
CA ALA A 292 6.08 14.66 2.23
C ALA A 292 5.39 15.58 3.27
N SER A 293 5.34 16.87 3.03
CA SER A 293 4.67 17.82 3.94
C SER A 293 3.18 17.53 4.08
N SER A 294 2.49 17.20 2.98
CA SER A 294 1.09 16.78 2.99
C SER A 294 0.91 15.52 3.82
N PHE A 295 1.70 14.49 3.57
CA PHE A 295 1.67 13.22 4.28
C PHE A 295 1.90 13.39 5.79
N PHE A 296 2.95 14.12 6.20
CA PHE A 296 3.20 14.41 7.62
C PHE A 296 2.06 15.19 8.27
N GLY A 297 1.43 16.10 7.53
CA GLY A 297 0.26 16.86 8.00
C GLY A 297 -0.96 16.00 8.31
N ARG A 298 -1.03 14.76 7.78
CA ARG A 298 -2.12 13.82 8.09
C ARG A 298 -2.04 13.21 9.48
N PHE A 299 -0.87 13.28 10.13
CA PHE A 299 -0.67 12.69 11.45
C PHE A 299 -0.87 13.74 12.56
N PRO A 300 -2.06 13.78 13.20
CA PRO A 300 -2.34 14.74 14.27
C PRO A 300 -1.62 14.39 15.58
N LYS A 301 -1.03 13.21 15.67
CA LYS A 301 -0.28 12.72 16.82
C LYS A 301 1.08 12.24 16.33
N GLN A 302 2.15 12.76 16.93
CA GLN A 302 3.52 12.41 16.59
C GLN A 302 4.25 12.06 17.89
N ILE A 303 4.90 10.90 17.94
CA ILE A 303 5.77 10.48 19.02
C ILE A 303 7.19 10.50 18.48
N ILE A 304 8.04 11.33 19.05
CA ILE A 304 9.36 11.64 18.52
C ILE A 304 10.40 11.24 19.56
N GLY A 305 11.18 10.21 19.25
CA GLY A 305 12.32 9.78 20.06
C GLY A 305 13.57 10.63 19.79
N ARG A 306 14.73 10.11 20.18
CA ARG A 306 16.02 10.78 19.95
C ARG A 306 16.31 10.96 18.47
N LEU A 307 16.63 12.18 18.06
CA LEU A 307 16.94 12.54 16.68
C LEU A 307 18.39 13.08 16.55
N SER A 308 19.00 12.84 15.39
CA SER A 308 20.23 13.51 15.01
C SER A 308 20.00 15.02 14.79
N LYS A 309 21.07 15.82 14.84
CA LYS A 309 21.01 17.25 14.52
C LYS A 309 20.45 17.49 13.10
N THR A 310 20.79 16.62 12.16
CA THR A 310 20.31 16.71 10.78
C THR A 310 18.82 16.42 10.69
N ASP A 311 18.32 15.43 11.41
CA ASP A 311 16.91 15.07 11.41
C ASP A 311 16.05 16.08 12.17
N THR A 312 16.57 16.72 13.23
CA THR A 312 15.88 17.85 13.86
C THR A 312 15.68 19.03 12.90
N THR A 313 16.65 19.29 12.01
CA THR A 313 16.52 20.33 10.96
C THR A 313 15.46 19.95 9.93
N ARG A 314 15.41 18.65 9.54
CA ARG A 314 14.36 18.14 8.63
C ARG A 314 12.97 18.20 9.28
N LEU A 315 12.87 17.79 10.54
CA LEU A 315 11.62 17.87 11.29
C LEU A 315 11.09 19.30 11.32
N ARG A 316 11.96 20.28 11.56
CA ARG A 316 11.58 21.70 11.55
C ARG A 316 10.95 22.14 10.21
N SER A 317 11.35 21.58 9.10
CA SER A 317 10.79 21.95 7.79
C SER A 317 9.37 21.44 7.54
N VAL A 318 8.90 20.45 8.31
CA VAL A 318 7.57 19.82 8.13
C VAL A 318 6.63 19.98 9.32
N VAL A 319 7.12 20.50 10.46
CA VAL A 319 6.29 20.80 11.64
C VAL A 319 6.24 22.30 11.91
N SER A 320 5.09 22.78 12.40
CA SER A 320 4.91 24.18 12.78
C SER A 320 5.72 24.53 14.03
N GLU A 321 6.32 25.73 14.03
CA GLU A 321 7.03 26.29 15.20
C GLU A 321 6.13 26.48 16.42
N THR A 322 4.84 26.69 16.20
CA THR A 322 3.86 26.82 17.28
C THR A 322 3.64 25.53 18.05
N ASN A 323 3.93 24.39 17.46
CA ASN A 323 3.70 23.09 18.09
C ASN A 323 4.95 22.58 18.82
N ILE A 324 6.14 22.73 18.22
CA ILE A 324 7.41 22.27 18.80
C ILE A 324 8.38 23.44 18.82
N THR A 325 8.79 23.88 20.02
CA THR A 325 9.75 24.98 20.21
C THR A 325 11.17 24.58 19.84
N ASP A 326 12.04 25.56 19.58
CA ASP A 326 13.47 25.31 19.30
C ASP A 326 14.18 24.63 20.48
N GLY A 327 13.83 25.00 21.72
CA GLY A 327 14.35 24.31 22.91
C GLY A 327 13.97 22.83 22.95
N GLN A 328 12.72 22.49 22.61
CA GLN A 328 12.27 21.10 22.54
C GLN A 328 12.98 20.33 21.41
N LEU A 329 13.16 20.93 20.23
CA LEU A 329 13.93 20.31 19.15
C LEU A 329 15.38 20.04 19.54
N GLN A 330 16.01 20.96 20.26
CA GLN A 330 17.37 20.77 20.74
C GLN A 330 17.45 19.64 21.78
N ALA A 331 16.45 19.55 22.66
CA ALA A 331 16.36 18.50 23.65
C ALA A 331 16.21 17.08 23.06
N LEU A 332 15.60 16.94 21.86
CA LEU A 332 15.48 15.65 21.17
C LEU A 332 16.83 14.97 20.89
N GLN A 333 17.92 15.73 20.80
CA GLN A 333 19.27 15.19 20.52
C GLN A 333 19.87 14.45 21.73
N GLY A 334 19.36 14.72 22.93
CA GLY A 334 19.86 14.16 24.19
C GLY A 334 18.88 13.24 24.89
N LEU A 335 17.81 12.79 24.26
CA LEU A 335 16.85 11.88 24.87
C LEU A 335 17.47 10.50 25.11
N ASP A 336 17.14 9.92 26.25
CA ASP A 336 17.49 8.52 26.57
C ASP A 336 16.47 7.54 25.99
N GLN A 337 16.78 6.24 26.07
CA GLN A 337 15.86 5.19 25.66
C GLN A 337 14.60 5.22 26.53
N GLY A 338 13.44 5.14 25.91
CA GLY A 338 12.15 5.27 26.57
C GLY A 338 11.61 6.71 26.65
N ASP A 339 12.47 7.72 26.40
CA ASP A 339 12.04 9.13 26.40
C ASP A 339 11.57 9.57 25.01
N PHE A 340 10.46 10.27 24.99
CA PHE A 340 9.82 10.76 23.77
C PHE A 340 9.27 12.17 23.96
N LEU A 341 9.17 12.91 22.86
CA LEU A 341 8.36 14.12 22.74
C LEU A 341 7.04 13.77 22.06
N MET A 342 5.93 13.88 22.77
CA MET A 342 4.60 13.75 22.18
C MET A 342 4.13 15.09 21.66
N ASN A 343 3.97 15.20 20.36
CA ASN A 343 3.40 16.36 19.67
C ASN A 343 1.95 16.04 19.27
N LEU A 344 1.01 16.80 19.82
CA LEU A 344 -0.39 16.78 19.42
C LEU A 344 -0.68 18.07 18.66
N VAL A 345 -0.96 17.97 17.36
CA VAL A 345 -1.22 19.14 16.50
C VAL A 345 -2.30 20.03 17.13
N GLY A 346 -2.01 21.31 17.27
CA GLY A 346 -2.88 22.29 17.94
C GLY A 346 -2.77 22.31 19.47
N LYS A 347 -1.84 21.56 20.07
CA LYS A 347 -1.52 21.58 21.50
C LYS A 347 -0.02 21.71 21.71
N GLN A 348 0.37 22.14 22.92
CA GLN A 348 1.80 22.18 23.27
C GLN A 348 2.36 20.74 23.34
N ALA A 349 3.52 20.53 22.73
CA ALA A 349 4.24 19.28 22.82
C ALA A 349 4.75 19.01 24.25
N THR A 350 4.73 17.75 24.69
CA THR A 350 5.09 17.34 26.06
C THR A 350 6.05 16.17 26.02
N PHE A 351 7.10 16.20 26.85
CA PHE A 351 7.96 15.04 27.06
C PHE A 351 7.25 13.97 27.88
N MET A 352 7.48 12.72 27.52
CA MET A 352 6.95 11.54 28.21
C MET A 352 8.01 10.45 28.28
N HIS A 353 7.89 9.59 29.27
CA HIS A 353 8.67 8.35 29.39
C HIS A 353 7.75 7.15 29.26
N VAL A 354 8.23 6.10 28.58
CA VAL A 354 7.52 4.83 28.42
C VAL A 354 8.34 3.73 29.08
N ASP A 355 7.79 3.18 30.16
CA ASP A 355 8.33 1.98 30.81
C ASP A 355 7.71 0.73 30.19
N LEU A 356 8.55 -0.23 29.83
CA LEU A 356 8.15 -1.55 29.37
C LEU A 356 8.65 -2.61 30.36
N ASN A 357 7.83 -3.61 30.62
CA ASN A 357 8.28 -4.78 31.40
C ASN A 357 8.97 -5.81 30.49
N ASP A 358 9.73 -6.74 31.09
CA ASP A 358 10.51 -7.74 30.34
C ASP A 358 9.64 -8.59 29.41
N SER A 359 8.38 -8.88 29.77
CA SER A 359 7.48 -9.67 28.92
C SER A 359 7.03 -8.90 27.69
N GLU A 360 6.84 -7.59 27.80
CA GLU A 360 6.55 -6.72 26.66
C GLU A 360 7.76 -6.58 25.74
N ILE A 361 8.96 -6.39 26.31
CA ILE A 361 10.21 -6.31 25.55
C ILE A 361 10.44 -7.60 24.76
N ASN A 362 10.22 -8.77 25.36
CA ASN A 362 10.42 -10.07 24.71
C ASN A 362 9.46 -10.33 23.54
N LEU A 363 8.28 -9.68 23.50
CA LEU A 363 7.34 -9.78 22.37
C LEU A 363 7.85 -9.09 21.10
N PHE A 364 8.84 -8.21 21.21
CA PHE A 364 9.46 -7.48 20.11
C PHE A 364 10.91 -7.91 19.87
N GLY A 365 11.19 -9.21 19.92
CA GLY A 365 12.52 -9.76 19.62
C GLY A 365 13.60 -9.41 20.64
N GLY A 366 13.22 -9.04 21.87
CA GLY A 366 14.16 -8.73 22.95
C GLY A 366 14.69 -7.30 22.95
N GLY A 367 14.21 -6.43 22.07
CA GLY A 367 14.55 -5.00 22.11
C GLY A 367 15.99 -4.69 21.73
N LEU A 368 16.59 -5.45 20.82
CA LEU A 368 17.96 -5.23 20.33
C LEU A 368 18.05 -4.08 19.36
#